data_23b3a08e36f40e08b6d68142e0bccc93
#
_entry.id   23b3a08e36f40e08b6d68142e0bccc93
#
_cell.length_a   1.000
_cell.length_b   1.000
_cell.length_c   1.000
_cell.angle_alpha   90.00
_cell.angle_beta   90.00
_cell.angle_gamma   90.00
#
_symmetry.space_group_name_H-M   'P 1'
#
loop_
_entity.id
_entity.type
_entity.pdbx_description
1 polymer ?
#
loop_
_entity_poly.entity_id
_entity_poly.type
_entity_poly.pdbx_seq_one_letter_code
_entity_poly.pdbx_strand_id
1 'polypeptide(L)'
;MNILKSKKCLVIIIALIVFLVLLILPQGINKEQLTNEIESRGNNINIQHIELLDGNKSIAFIKNDDGTESEMYLEKSLFSWKFKQDFTFEPEGINEPIHLSFFQSPFNKEEKLNTVLLRVFDNEISKVRIKIGEKILNDFDLLSKGSGERFGLFKTENNNIYKAEYIAYNSKGEVVYTLKPEEYS
;
A
#
# COMPACT_ATOMS: atom_id res chain seq x y z
N MET A 1 38.81 34.35 31.31
CA MET A 1 37.48 34.63 30.65
C MET A 1 37.16 33.74 29.46
N ASN A 2 38.05 32.90 28.96
CA ASN A 2 37.81 32.07 27.74
C ASN A 2 37.25 30.66 28.00
N ILE A 3 37.43 30.09 29.20
CA ILE A 3 37.02 28.70 29.50
C ILE A 3 35.48 28.56 29.63
N LEU A 4 34.80 29.59 30.15
CA LEU A 4 33.34 29.57 30.29
C LEU A 4 32.62 29.71 28.94
N LYS A 5 33.20 30.45 27.98
CA LYS A 5 32.67 30.54 26.61
C LYS A 5 32.82 29.23 25.87
N SER A 6 33.91 28.51 26.04
CA SER A 6 34.17 27.20 25.46
C SER A 6 33.18 26.14 25.97
N LYS A 7 32.87 26.10 27.27
CA LYS A 7 31.89 25.16 27.83
C LYS A 7 30.47 25.40 27.31
N LYS A 8 30.06 26.67 27.19
CA LYS A 8 28.75 27.01 26.60
C LYS A 8 28.66 26.61 25.12
N CYS A 9 29.70 26.85 24.33
CA CYS A 9 29.78 26.39 22.95
C CYS A 9 29.70 24.86 22.83
N LEU A 10 30.40 24.14 23.70
CA LEU A 10 30.36 22.67 23.72
C LEU A 10 28.97 22.14 24.03
N VAL A 11 28.26 22.72 24.98
CA VAL A 11 26.88 22.33 25.33
C VAL A 11 25.94 22.56 24.16
N ILE A 12 26.07 23.69 23.46
CA ILE A 12 25.25 23.99 22.27
C ILE A 12 25.51 22.98 21.14
N ILE A 13 26.78 22.65 20.90
CA ILE A 13 27.17 21.67 19.88
C ILE A 13 26.58 20.29 20.20
N ILE A 14 26.70 19.84 21.47
CA ILE A 14 26.16 18.57 21.92
C ILE A 14 24.63 18.57 21.78
N ALA A 15 23.94 19.64 22.15
CA ALA A 15 22.49 19.76 21.99
C ALA A 15 22.07 19.71 20.51
N LEU A 16 22.85 20.33 19.63
CA LEU A 16 22.62 20.31 18.20
C LEU A 16 22.84 18.92 17.59
N ILE A 17 23.86 18.20 18.03
CA ILE A 17 24.14 16.81 17.61
C ILE A 17 23.03 15.89 18.11
N VAL A 18 22.60 16.00 19.36
CA VAL A 18 21.50 15.20 19.92
C VAL A 18 20.21 15.49 19.15
N PHE A 19 19.94 16.75 18.86
CA PHE A 19 18.77 17.14 18.06
C PHE A 19 18.83 16.55 16.64
N LEU A 20 19.98 16.61 15.96
CA LEU A 20 20.20 16.00 14.65
C LEU A 20 20.05 14.48 14.70
N VAL A 21 20.59 13.82 15.72
CA VAL A 21 20.45 12.37 15.92
C VAL A 21 18.99 12.00 16.13
N LEU A 22 18.23 12.77 16.92
CA LEU A 22 16.80 12.55 17.12
C LEU A 22 15.98 12.76 15.82
N LEU A 23 16.43 13.64 14.92
CA LEU A 23 15.82 13.82 13.61
C LEU A 23 16.12 12.67 12.62
N ILE A 24 17.29 12.04 12.76
CA ILE A 24 17.78 10.98 11.86
C ILE A 24 17.34 9.60 12.36
N LEU A 25 17.11 9.44 13.68
CA LEU A 25 16.58 8.18 14.21
C LEU A 25 15.28 7.85 13.48
N PRO A 26 15.18 6.65 12.90
CA PRO A 26 13.94 6.21 12.28
C PRO A 26 12.86 6.26 13.36
N GLN A 27 12.01 7.27 13.26
CA GLN A 27 10.82 7.35 14.12
C GLN A 27 10.02 6.12 13.79
N GLY A 28 9.94 5.20 14.74
CA GLY A 28 9.20 3.95 14.59
C GLY A 28 7.83 4.23 13.98
N ILE A 29 7.30 3.26 13.25
CA ILE A 29 6.00 3.36 12.63
C ILE A 29 4.98 3.54 13.74
N ASN A 30 4.51 4.76 13.92
CA ASN A 30 3.46 5.03 14.89
C ASN A 30 2.10 4.73 14.24
N LYS A 31 1.62 3.50 14.44
CA LYS A 31 0.28 3.07 13.95
C LYS A 31 -0.81 3.98 14.48
N GLU A 32 -0.70 4.48 15.69
CA GLU A 32 -1.67 5.39 16.29
C GLU A 32 -1.76 6.71 15.52
N GLN A 33 -0.62 7.31 15.14
CA GLN A 33 -0.63 8.52 14.30
C GLN A 33 -1.25 8.25 12.93
N LEU A 34 -1.01 7.08 12.37
CA LEU A 34 -1.57 6.67 11.08
C LEU A 34 -3.10 6.49 11.21
N THR A 35 -3.56 5.79 12.24
CA THR A 35 -4.98 5.61 12.54
C THR A 35 -5.68 6.96 12.75
N ASN A 36 -5.09 7.85 13.56
CA ASN A 36 -5.62 9.18 13.82
C ASN A 36 -5.73 10.02 12.54
N GLU A 37 -4.74 9.94 11.62
CA GLU A 37 -4.81 10.63 10.34
C GLU A 37 -5.95 10.09 9.47
N ILE A 38 -6.14 8.76 9.44
CA ILE A 38 -7.23 8.12 8.70
C ILE A 38 -8.58 8.56 9.29
N GLU A 39 -8.76 8.45 10.60
CA GLU A 39 -10.00 8.78 11.30
C GLU A 39 -10.36 10.27 11.19
N SER A 40 -9.36 11.15 11.05
CA SER A 40 -9.58 12.57 10.84
C SER A 40 -10.26 12.93 9.52
N ARG A 41 -10.33 11.98 8.58
CA ARG A 41 -10.84 12.18 7.20
C ARG A 41 -12.35 11.97 7.07
N GLY A 42 -12.98 11.35 8.03
CA GLY A 42 -14.42 11.12 7.98
C GLY A 42 -15.01 10.74 9.33
N ASN A 43 -16.31 10.83 9.44
CA ASN A 43 -17.03 10.36 10.61
C ASN A 43 -17.29 8.86 10.45
N ASN A 44 -17.09 8.10 11.54
CA ASN A 44 -17.37 6.64 11.59
C ASN A 44 -16.60 5.80 10.57
N ILE A 45 -15.31 6.11 10.37
CA ILE A 45 -14.44 5.32 9.50
C ILE A 45 -14.22 3.93 10.11
N ASN A 46 -14.62 2.89 9.39
CA ASN A 46 -14.38 1.50 9.77
C ASN A 46 -13.12 0.97 9.08
N ILE A 47 -11.98 1.07 9.75
CA ILE A 47 -10.69 0.59 9.24
C ILE A 47 -10.66 -0.94 9.32
N GLN A 48 -10.64 -1.59 8.15
CA GLN A 48 -10.55 -3.05 8.06
C GLN A 48 -9.12 -3.56 8.17
N HIS A 49 -8.18 -2.86 7.53
CA HIS A 49 -6.77 -3.23 7.53
C HIS A 49 -5.89 -2.02 7.20
N ILE A 50 -4.69 -2.00 7.77
CA ILE A 50 -3.63 -1.06 7.42
C ILE A 50 -2.39 -1.85 7.04
N GLU A 51 -1.94 -1.67 5.80
CA GLU A 51 -0.71 -2.26 5.28
C GLU A 51 0.36 -1.19 5.13
N LEU A 52 1.55 -1.50 5.63
CA LEU A 52 2.74 -0.67 5.46
C LEU A 52 3.53 -1.17 4.25
N LEU A 53 3.65 -0.34 3.23
CA LEU A 53 4.26 -0.73 1.97
C LEU A 53 5.79 -0.59 1.99
N ASP A 54 6.29 0.57 2.45
CA ASP A 54 7.72 0.89 2.48
C ASP A 54 8.00 1.81 3.67
N GLY A 55 8.18 1.43 4.85
CA GLY A 55 8.54 2.27 6.00
C GLY A 55 7.92 3.69 6.13
N ASN A 56 7.63 4.33 5.01
CA ASN A 56 7.02 5.66 4.91
C ASN A 56 5.75 5.72 4.05
N LYS A 57 5.25 4.60 3.54
CA LYS A 57 4.04 4.52 2.72
C LYS A 57 3.09 3.49 3.29
N SER A 58 1.80 3.77 3.20
CA SER A 58 0.75 2.92 3.72
C SER A 58 -0.47 2.92 2.82
N ILE A 59 -1.18 1.82 2.82
CA ILE A 59 -2.55 1.71 2.29
C ILE A 59 -3.45 1.28 3.44
N ALA A 60 -4.56 1.98 3.61
CA ALA A 60 -5.61 1.58 4.54
C ALA A 60 -6.85 1.16 3.76
N PHE A 61 -7.40 0.01 4.13
CA PHE A 61 -8.66 -0.50 3.62
C PHE A 61 -9.77 -0.14 4.60
N ILE A 62 -10.77 0.55 4.09
CA ILE A 62 -11.88 1.12 4.85
C ILE A 62 -13.18 0.55 4.29
N LYS A 63 -14.06 0.11 5.16
CA LYS A 63 -15.43 -0.23 4.79
C LYS A 63 -16.35 0.93 5.12
N ASN A 64 -17.05 1.45 4.12
CA ASN A 64 -18.00 2.53 4.26
C ASN A 64 -19.38 2.00 4.69
N ASP A 65 -20.19 2.89 5.29
CA ASP A 65 -21.54 2.52 5.77
C ASP A 65 -22.49 2.10 4.65
N ASP A 66 -22.24 2.55 3.42
CA ASP A 66 -23.01 2.18 2.22
C ASP A 66 -22.61 0.82 1.61
N GLY A 67 -21.66 0.11 2.23
CA GLY A 67 -21.15 -1.18 1.76
C GLY A 67 -19.98 -1.08 0.78
N THR A 68 -19.65 0.13 0.31
CA THR A 68 -18.44 0.33 -0.52
C THR A 68 -17.18 0.16 0.30
N GLU A 69 -16.07 -0.08 -0.37
CA GLU A 69 -14.74 -0.09 0.21
C GLU A 69 -13.89 1.04 -0.34
N SER A 70 -13.03 1.62 0.50
CA SER A 70 -12.08 2.63 0.08
C SER A 70 -10.65 2.19 0.40
N GLU A 71 -9.75 2.39 -0.54
CA GLU A 71 -8.32 2.30 -0.31
C GLU A 71 -7.77 3.72 -0.14
N MET A 72 -7.31 4.02 1.06
CA MET A 72 -6.68 5.29 1.38
C MET A 72 -5.17 5.16 1.38
N TYR A 73 -4.50 5.97 0.57
CA TYR A 73 -3.05 6.01 0.45
C TYR A 73 -2.46 7.13 1.28
N LEU A 74 -1.49 6.79 2.13
CA LEU A 74 -0.84 7.72 3.04
C LEU A 74 0.68 7.64 2.91
N GLU A 75 1.35 8.78 3.05
CA GLU A 75 2.80 8.88 3.06
C GLU A 75 3.27 9.58 4.32
N LYS A 76 4.30 9.01 4.97
CA LYS A 76 4.91 9.60 6.15
C LYS A 76 5.82 10.76 5.75
N SER A 77 5.53 11.94 6.27
CA SER A 77 6.44 13.07 6.33
C SER A 77 7.31 12.95 7.59
N LEU A 78 8.24 13.86 7.82
CA LEU A 78 9.18 13.82 8.96
C LEU A 78 8.51 13.54 10.32
N PHE A 79 7.32 14.09 10.56
CA PHE A 79 6.65 14.03 11.87
C PHE A 79 5.20 13.55 11.83
N SER A 80 4.63 13.33 10.64
CA SER A 80 3.22 12.99 10.51
C SER A 80 2.95 12.19 9.26
N TRP A 81 1.88 11.41 9.28
CA TRP A 81 1.30 10.82 8.08
C TRP A 81 0.49 11.86 7.32
N LYS A 82 0.49 11.78 6.01
CA LYS A 82 -0.26 12.66 5.11
C LYS A 82 -1.02 11.84 4.11
N PHE A 83 -2.28 12.16 3.97
CA PHE A 83 -3.13 11.65 2.90
C PHE A 83 -2.58 12.05 1.53
N LYS A 84 -2.64 11.12 0.59
CA LYS A 84 -2.26 11.32 -0.81
C LYS A 84 -3.45 11.21 -1.74
N GLN A 85 -4.18 10.13 -1.64
CA GLN A 85 -5.30 9.81 -2.52
C GLN A 85 -6.12 8.69 -1.91
N ASP A 86 -7.37 8.58 -2.32
CA ASP A 86 -8.23 7.42 -2.09
C ASP A 86 -8.87 6.95 -3.39
N PHE A 87 -9.31 5.72 -3.36
CA PHE A 87 -10.11 5.10 -4.40
C PHE A 87 -11.26 4.37 -3.72
N THR A 88 -12.46 4.56 -4.24
CA THR A 88 -13.64 3.83 -3.79
C THR A 88 -13.91 2.67 -4.74
N PHE A 89 -14.27 1.55 -4.16
CA PHE A 89 -14.51 0.29 -4.84
C PHE A 89 -15.83 -0.30 -4.35
N GLU A 90 -16.67 -0.75 -5.27
CA GLU A 90 -17.94 -1.42 -4.98
C GLU A 90 -17.75 -2.93 -5.11
N PRO A 91 -17.62 -3.69 -4.00
CA PRO A 91 -17.45 -5.13 -4.07
C PRO A 91 -18.73 -5.87 -4.44
N GLU A 92 -19.90 -5.23 -4.25
CA GLU A 92 -21.18 -5.85 -4.57
C GLU A 92 -21.34 -6.05 -6.08
N GLY A 93 -21.63 -7.29 -6.47
CA GLY A 93 -21.82 -7.66 -7.89
C GLY A 93 -20.59 -8.24 -8.56
N ILE A 94 -19.43 -8.31 -7.88
CA ILE A 94 -18.26 -9.02 -8.39
C ILE A 94 -18.43 -10.50 -8.08
N ASN A 95 -18.55 -11.29 -9.14
CA ASN A 95 -18.66 -12.75 -9.08
C ASN A 95 -17.34 -13.45 -9.44
N GLU A 96 -16.36 -12.69 -9.92
CA GLU A 96 -15.05 -13.23 -10.30
C GLU A 96 -14.22 -13.57 -9.08
N PRO A 97 -13.44 -14.66 -9.12
CA PRO A 97 -12.54 -15.07 -8.03
C PRO A 97 -11.45 -14.03 -7.71
N ILE A 98 -11.08 -13.21 -8.71
CA ILE A 98 -10.13 -12.10 -8.58
C ILE A 98 -10.64 -10.86 -9.30
N HIS A 99 -10.28 -9.69 -8.78
CA HIS A 99 -10.55 -8.40 -9.42
C HIS A 99 -9.31 -7.53 -9.47
N LEU A 100 -9.14 -6.78 -10.55
CA LEU A 100 -7.99 -5.93 -10.79
C LEU A 100 -8.39 -4.46 -10.88
N SER A 101 -7.63 -3.62 -10.21
CA SER A 101 -7.66 -2.17 -10.44
C SER A 101 -6.29 -1.71 -10.91
N PHE A 102 -6.29 -0.90 -11.97
CA PHE A 102 -5.07 -0.32 -12.54
C PHE A 102 -5.07 1.19 -12.27
N PHE A 103 -3.99 1.70 -11.74
CA PHE A 103 -3.83 3.13 -11.50
C PHE A 103 -2.36 3.54 -11.49
N GLN A 104 -2.11 4.84 -11.63
CA GLN A 104 -0.77 5.37 -11.41
C GLN A 104 -0.50 5.46 -9.90
N SER A 105 0.75 5.19 -9.50
CA SER A 105 1.11 5.25 -8.10
C SER A 105 0.79 6.63 -7.50
N PRO A 106 0.00 6.72 -6.43
CA PRO A 106 -0.34 7.98 -5.80
C PRO A 106 0.83 8.59 -5.00
N PHE A 107 1.90 7.82 -4.78
CA PHE A 107 3.02 8.24 -3.95
C PHE A 107 4.05 9.09 -4.70
N ASN A 108 4.16 8.93 -6.00
CA ASN A 108 5.11 9.69 -6.80
C ASN A 108 4.50 10.06 -8.15
N LYS A 109 4.19 11.35 -8.33
CA LYS A 109 3.64 11.86 -9.59
C LYS A 109 4.67 11.91 -10.72
N GLU A 110 5.96 11.92 -10.39
CA GLU A 110 7.07 11.94 -11.36
C GLU A 110 7.42 10.52 -11.84
N GLU A 111 7.19 9.51 -11.01
CA GLU A 111 7.32 8.11 -11.40
C GLU A 111 6.08 7.70 -12.20
N LYS A 112 6.23 7.49 -13.48
CA LYS A 112 5.17 6.92 -14.35
C LYS A 112 5.02 5.41 -14.09
N LEU A 113 4.89 5.03 -12.82
CA LEU A 113 4.70 3.66 -12.43
C LEU A 113 3.22 3.29 -12.50
N ASN A 114 2.92 2.30 -13.31
CA ASN A 114 1.62 1.64 -13.26
C ASN A 114 1.56 0.76 -12.01
N THR A 115 0.47 0.86 -11.29
CA THR A 115 0.19 0.01 -10.12
C THR A 115 -1.01 -0.87 -10.43
N VAL A 116 -0.88 -2.14 -10.10
CA VAL A 116 -1.97 -3.10 -10.13
C VAL A 116 -2.31 -3.45 -8.69
N LEU A 117 -3.54 -3.21 -8.30
CA LEU A 117 -4.13 -3.73 -7.08
C LEU A 117 -5.00 -4.93 -7.45
N LEU A 118 -4.57 -6.09 -7.00
CA LEU A 118 -5.29 -7.35 -7.12
C LEU A 118 -6.09 -7.60 -5.85
N ARG A 119 -7.39 -7.90 -5.97
CA ARG A 119 -8.24 -8.40 -4.89
C ARG A 119 -8.55 -9.85 -5.15
N VAL A 120 -8.51 -10.68 -4.12
CA VAL A 120 -8.77 -12.12 -4.19
C VAL A 120 -9.92 -12.44 -3.26
N PHE A 121 -11.04 -12.88 -3.83
CA PHE A 121 -12.27 -13.23 -3.11
C PHE A 121 -12.40 -14.74 -2.86
N ASP A 122 -11.83 -15.56 -3.76
CA ASP A 122 -11.88 -17.01 -3.62
C ASP A 122 -10.79 -17.52 -2.67
N ASN A 123 -11.21 -18.22 -1.62
CA ASN A 123 -10.31 -18.78 -0.60
C ASN A 123 -9.43 -19.94 -1.09
N GLU A 124 -9.79 -20.60 -2.20
CA GLU A 124 -8.98 -21.66 -2.80
C GLU A 124 -7.71 -21.12 -3.46
N ILE A 125 -7.70 -19.85 -3.87
CA ILE A 125 -6.53 -19.22 -4.48
C ILE A 125 -5.46 -19.00 -3.43
N SER A 126 -4.30 -19.58 -3.62
CA SER A 126 -3.13 -19.38 -2.75
C SER A 126 -2.07 -18.45 -3.37
N LYS A 127 -2.10 -18.29 -4.70
CA LYS A 127 -1.11 -17.52 -5.44
C LYS A 127 -1.71 -16.98 -6.73
N VAL A 128 -1.31 -15.77 -7.12
CA VAL A 128 -1.62 -15.22 -8.44
C VAL A 128 -0.33 -14.81 -9.15
N ARG A 129 -0.17 -15.22 -10.39
CA ARG A 129 0.97 -14.92 -11.26
C ARG A 129 0.57 -13.95 -12.36
N ILE A 130 1.43 -12.96 -12.61
CA ILE A 130 1.32 -12.07 -13.78
C ILE A 130 2.22 -12.58 -14.90
N LYS A 131 1.68 -12.68 -16.11
CA LYS A 131 2.39 -13.13 -17.30
C LYS A 131 2.05 -12.25 -18.52
N ILE A 132 3.06 -11.94 -19.34
CA ILE A 132 2.85 -11.32 -20.67
C ILE A 132 3.54 -12.24 -21.69
N GLY A 133 2.75 -12.87 -22.56
CA GLY A 133 3.25 -13.92 -23.44
C GLY A 133 3.91 -15.05 -22.62
N GLU A 134 5.15 -15.41 -22.92
CA GLU A 134 5.88 -16.41 -22.15
C GLU A 134 6.62 -15.86 -20.91
N LYS A 135 6.65 -14.53 -20.73
CA LYS A 135 7.41 -13.90 -19.67
C LYS A 135 6.57 -13.76 -18.40
N ILE A 136 7.04 -14.36 -17.31
CA ILE A 136 6.52 -14.09 -15.96
C ILE A 136 7.05 -12.73 -15.51
N LEU A 137 6.16 -11.83 -15.11
CA LEU A 137 6.50 -10.52 -14.57
C LEU A 137 6.62 -10.56 -13.05
N ASN A 138 5.68 -11.21 -12.39
CA ASN A 138 5.61 -11.29 -10.94
C ASN A 138 4.73 -12.45 -10.48
N ASP A 139 4.98 -12.90 -9.25
CA ASP A 139 4.05 -13.66 -8.45
C ASP A 139 3.61 -12.76 -7.29
N PHE A 140 2.29 -12.60 -7.09
CA PHE A 140 1.80 -11.76 -6.00
C PHE A 140 1.99 -12.43 -4.65
N ASP A 141 2.56 -11.69 -3.72
CA ASP A 141 2.46 -11.96 -2.30
C ASP A 141 1.08 -11.48 -1.82
N LEU A 142 0.19 -12.43 -1.52
CA LEU A 142 -1.16 -12.12 -1.12
C LEU A 142 -1.20 -11.77 0.38
N LEU A 143 -1.63 -10.56 0.67
CA LEU A 143 -1.78 -9.99 2.00
C LEU A 143 -3.25 -10.10 2.45
N SER A 144 -3.48 -10.38 3.74
CA SER A 144 -4.84 -10.50 4.28
C SER A 144 -5.37 -9.16 4.77
N LYS A 145 -6.62 -8.85 4.45
CA LYS A 145 -7.35 -7.71 5.02
C LYS A 145 -8.03 -8.04 6.35
N GLY A 146 -7.93 -9.27 6.85
CA GLY A 146 -8.55 -9.70 8.09
C GLY A 146 -10.01 -10.17 7.96
N SER A 147 -10.69 -9.91 6.83
CA SER A 147 -12.07 -10.32 6.55
C SER A 147 -12.20 -11.60 5.72
N GLY A 148 -11.10 -12.32 5.54
CA GLY A 148 -11.01 -13.46 4.60
C GLY A 148 -10.59 -13.02 3.19
N GLU A 149 -10.75 -11.78 2.84
CA GLU A 149 -10.27 -11.22 1.59
C GLU A 149 -8.77 -10.99 1.62
N ARG A 150 -8.14 -11.13 0.45
CA ARG A 150 -6.71 -10.92 0.27
C ARG A 150 -6.46 -9.97 -0.89
N PHE A 151 -5.31 -9.33 -0.86
CA PHE A 151 -4.91 -8.43 -1.91
C PHE A 151 -3.42 -8.57 -2.22
N GLY A 152 -3.02 -8.06 -3.38
CA GLY A 152 -1.62 -7.93 -3.79
C GLY A 152 -1.40 -6.62 -4.52
N LEU A 153 -0.22 -6.04 -4.35
CA LEU A 153 0.19 -4.83 -5.05
C LEU A 153 1.39 -5.12 -5.94
N PHE A 154 1.35 -4.65 -7.18
CA PHE A 154 2.46 -4.71 -8.11
C PHE A 154 2.67 -3.38 -8.79
N LYS A 155 3.89 -2.85 -8.73
CA LYS A 155 4.30 -1.61 -9.39
C LYS A 155 5.24 -1.93 -10.54
N THR A 156 5.02 -1.31 -11.70
CA THR A 156 5.83 -1.56 -12.89
C THR A 156 5.88 -0.34 -13.81
N GLU A 157 7.02 -0.13 -14.45
CA GLU A 157 7.16 0.83 -15.57
C GLU A 157 6.63 0.27 -16.89
N ASN A 158 6.27 -1.01 -16.92
CA ASN A 158 5.80 -1.67 -18.13
C ASN A 158 4.39 -1.21 -18.51
N ASN A 159 4.29 -0.42 -19.56
CA ASN A 159 3.01 0.08 -20.09
C ASN A 159 2.12 -1.03 -20.70
N ASN A 160 2.64 -2.24 -20.91
CA ASN A 160 1.85 -3.37 -21.40
C ASN A 160 1.23 -4.18 -20.26
N ILE A 161 1.27 -3.71 -19.03
CA ILE A 161 0.66 -4.41 -17.88
C ILE A 161 -0.84 -4.67 -18.08
N TYR A 162 -1.52 -3.79 -18.84
CA TYR A 162 -2.93 -3.96 -19.21
C TYR A 162 -3.19 -5.11 -20.20
N LYS A 163 -2.12 -5.73 -20.73
CA LYS A 163 -2.19 -6.91 -21.62
C LYS A 163 -1.71 -8.19 -20.92
N ALA A 164 -1.49 -8.11 -19.62
CA ALA A 164 -1.03 -9.26 -18.85
C ALA A 164 -2.15 -10.25 -18.58
N GLU A 165 -1.81 -11.54 -18.55
CA GLU A 165 -2.64 -12.58 -18.00
C GLU A 165 -2.38 -12.70 -16.50
N TYR A 166 -3.44 -12.92 -15.72
CA TYR A 166 -3.39 -13.19 -14.30
C TYR A 166 -3.86 -14.62 -14.04
N ILE A 167 -2.94 -15.46 -13.61
CA ILE A 167 -3.18 -16.90 -13.43
C ILE A 167 -3.21 -17.20 -11.94
N ALA A 168 -4.35 -17.65 -11.46
CA ALA A 168 -4.56 -18.02 -10.06
C ALA A 168 -4.35 -19.52 -9.86
N TYR A 169 -3.63 -19.86 -8.79
CA TYR A 169 -3.28 -21.21 -8.41
C TYR A 169 -3.80 -21.54 -7.02
N ASN A 170 -4.22 -22.78 -6.80
CA ASN A 170 -4.50 -23.29 -5.47
C ASN A 170 -3.21 -23.69 -4.73
N SER A 171 -3.35 -24.17 -3.49
CA SER A 171 -2.21 -24.60 -2.66
C SER A 171 -1.47 -25.82 -3.21
N LYS A 172 -2.07 -26.57 -4.15
CA LYS A 172 -1.45 -27.71 -4.82
C LYS A 172 -0.68 -27.29 -6.08
N GLY A 173 -0.76 -26.00 -6.47
CA GLY A 173 -0.16 -25.49 -7.69
C GLY A 173 -0.98 -25.74 -8.95
N GLU A 174 -2.24 -26.13 -8.82
CA GLU A 174 -3.17 -26.29 -9.93
C GLU A 174 -3.78 -24.95 -10.31
N VAL A 175 -3.96 -24.67 -11.60
CA VAL A 175 -4.63 -23.47 -12.08
C VAL A 175 -6.12 -23.57 -11.79
N VAL A 176 -6.66 -22.62 -11.03
CA VAL A 176 -8.09 -22.55 -10.67
C VAL A 176 -8.83 -21.45 -11.42
N TYR A 177 -8.11 -20.40 -11.85
CA TYR A 177 -8.69 -19.30 -12.59
C TYR A 177 -7.64 -18.60 -13.46
N THR A 178 -8.07 -18.04 -14.59
CA THR A 178 -7.22 -17.20 -15.45
C THR A 178 -8.02 -16.01 -15.96
N LEU A 179 -7.55 -14.81 -15.66
CA LEU A 179 -8.09 -13.56 -16.18
C LEU A 179 -7.22 -13.08 -17.34
N LYS A 180 -7.80 -12.94 -18.52
CA LYS A 180 -7.11 -12.55 -19.76
C LYS A 180 -7.35 -11.09 -20.13
N PRO A 181 -6.46 -10.46 -20.91
CA PRO A 181 -6.58 -9.04 -21.29
C PRO A 181 -7.90 -8.65 -21.93
N GLU A 182 -8.50 -9.54 -22.69
CA GLU A 182 -9.76 -9.31 -23.43
C GLU A 182 -10.98 -9.14 -22.50
N GLU A 183 -10.81 -9.50 -21.22
CA GLU A 183 -11.85 -9.47 -20.19
C GLU A 183 -11.81 -8.15 -19.37
N TYR A 184 -10.86 -7.22 -19.69
CA TYR A 184 -10.76 -5.91 -19.02
C TYR A 184 -11.51 -4.78 -19.74
N SER A 185 -12.21 -5.06 -20.84
CA SER A 185 -12.86 -4.04 -21.66
C SER A 185 -14.29 -3.72 -21.21
#